data_74db20386f2ea300be90431f26110afa
#
_entry.id   74db20386f2ea300be90431f26110afa
#
_cell.length_a   1.000
_cell.length_b   1.000
_cell.length_c   1.000
_cell.angle_alpha   90.00
_cell.angle_beta   90.00
_cell.angle_gamma   90.00
#
_symmetry.space_group_name_H-M   'P 1'
#
loop_
_entity.id
_entity.type
_entity.pdbx_description
1 polymer ?
#
loop_
_entity_poly.entity_id
_entity_poly.type
_entity_poly.pdbx_seq_one_letter_code
_entity_poly.pdbx_strand_id
1 'polypeptide(L)'
;MKHTGFPAALIGLMIAACSPASEDSTGAPAPSADATDTSHTESMTSVAINEADLRHRISTLADDGFEGRSPATPGGIAASQWIADEMARIGLAPGYGDSYFQPVSLLAVTLEADQSSFDVAFEGEPLGLSMGEDVVYWSKLNSSEISVTDSELVFVGYGVVAPEYGWDDYAGLDVEGRTVVMLVNDPGYANPDSGLFNGNAMTYYGRWTYKYEEAARQGAAGVILIHQTAPASYGWNVVSGSWSGTQLDLAREPGQGTFSDIESWVTEDRARQMFDLAGLDFDAVTAAAARPGFEAVPMTGLTASGTLVNSTDTMESRNVVGIVPGTTRPDEYVLYTAHWDHLGSREVAEGEDGIYNGAVDNATGTAAILEIGEAFVGEPAERSVMILAVTAEESGLLGSAYYGENPIVPYEQTAGGINIDAILPSGRSRDVVVVGHGASELEDILTEAATEQDRYIVADPTPEAGYFYRSDHISLAKHGVPMLYADGGFDLREGGSEAGMAAGEDYRANRYHGPADEYSADWDMSGMVEDTTLFFTVGSRLANSDAWPNWYEGNEFRALRDAQMGTE
;
A
#
# COMPACT_ATOMS: atom_id res chain seq x y z
N MET A 1 38.00 -13.81 21.74
CA MET A 1 37.83 -14.89 22.75
C MET A 1 36.35 -15.28 22.73
N LYS A 2 36.14 -16.55 22.42
CA LYS A 2 34.91 -17.35 22.47
C LYS A 2 33.79 -16.98 21.48
N HIS A 3 33.85 -17.68 20.36
CA HIS A 3 32.75 -18.02 19.47
C HIS A 3 31.77 -18.96 20.20
N THR A 4 30.47 -18.76 20.03
CA THR A 4 29.46 -19.81 20.18
C THR A 4 28.57 -19.75 18.95
N GLY A 5 28.75 -20.75 18.08
CA GLY A 5 27.90 -20.98 16.93
C GLY A 5 26.59 -21.66 17.36
N PHE A 6 25.51 -21.38 16.68
CA PHE A 6 24.25 -22.10 16.74
C PHE A 6 24.14 -23.06 15.56
N PRO A 7 23.64 -24.28 15.77
CA PRO A 7 23.48 -25.28 14.71
C PRO A 7 22.12 -25.10 13.99
N ALA A 8 22.17 -25.28 12.67
CA ALA A 8 20.99 -25.46 11.82
C ALA A 8 20.34 -26.82 12.14
N ALA A 9 19.05 -26.82 12.40
CA ALA A 9 18.23 -28.03 12.53
C ALA A 9 17.44 -28.24 11.23
N LEU A 10 17.81 -29.26 10.50
CA LEU A 10 17.02 -29.86 9.42
C LEU A 10 15.84 -30.61 10.04
N ILE A 11 14.61 -30.31 9.65
CA ILE A 11 13.44 -31.14 9.94
C ILE A 11 12.94 -31.72 8.63
N GLY A 12 13.12 -33.01 8.50
CA GLY A 12 12.63 -33.80 7.39
C GLY A 12 11.16 -34.15 7.54
N LEU A 13 10.43 -34.04 6.43
CA LEU A 13 9.04 -34.42 6.27
C LEU A 13 8.92 -35.94 6.25
N MET A 14 8.18 -36.55 7.18
CA MET A 14 7.76 -37.95 7.11
C MET A 14 6.27 -38.00 6.71
N ILE A 15 6.04 -38.53 5.51
CA ILE A 15 4.72 -38.96 5.04
C ILE A 15 4.44 -40.34 5.62
N ALA A 16 3.36 -40.49 6.38
CA ALA A 16 2.81 -41.77 6.78
C ALA A 16 1.43 -41.97 6.16
N ALA A 17 1.36 -42.87 5.19
CA ALA A 17 0.11 -43.41 4.65
C ALA A 17 -0.46 -44.45 5.60
N CYS A 18 -1.75 -44.38 5.93
CA CYS A 18 -2.51 -45.52 6.46
C CYS A 18 -3.87 -45.60 5.80
N SER A 19 -4.14 -46.71 5.19
CA SER A 19 -5.43 -47.19 4.69
C SER A 19 -6.24 -47.96 5.78
N PRO A 20 -7.54 -48.27 5.54
CA PRO A 20 -8.56 -48.30 6.58
C PRO A 20 -8.81 -49.68 7.19
N ALA A 21 -9.41 -49.72 8.37
CA ALA A 21 -10.06 -50.91 8.90
C ALA A 21 -11.44 -50.57 9.46
N SER A 22 -12.37 -51.45 9.17
CA SER A 22 -13.82 -51.45 9.33
C SER A 22 -14.32 -51.70 10.75
N GLU A 23 -15.48 -51.09 11.05
CA GLU A 23 -16.63 -51.59 11.85
C GLU A 23 -16.40 -52.12 13.29
N ASP A 24 -17.02 -51.50 14.30
CA ASP A 24 -18.24 -52.07 14.90
C ASP A 24 -18.95 -51.09 15.87
N SER A 25 -20.25 -51.18 15.86
CA SER A 25 -21.23 -50.37 16.57
C SER A 25 -21.36 -50.79 18.05
N THR A 26 -21.39 -49.84 18.99
CA THR A 26 -22.28 -49.94 20.17
C THR A 26 -22.61 -48.52 20.69
N GLY A 27 -23.88 -48.21 20.76
CA GLY A 27 -24.41 -46.92 21.20
C GLY A 27 -24.21 -46.60 22.66
N ALA A 28 -23.94 -45.36 22.90
CA ALA A 28 -24.14 -44.67 24.20
C ALA A 28 -24.93 -43.39 23.94
N PRO A 29 -25.79 -42.93 24.88
CA PRO A 29 -26.73 -41.86 24.62
C PRO A 29 -26.02 -40.52 24.53
N ALA A 30 -26.51 -39.67 23.61
CA ALA A 30 -26.08 -38.29 23.44
C ALA A 30 -26.29 -37.49 24.73
N PRO A 31 -25.33 -36.64 25.14
CA PRO A 31 -25.56 -35.62 26.11
C PRO A 31 -26.51 -34.56 25.53
N SER A 32 -27.53 -34.21 26.29
CA SER A 32 -28.43 -33.09 25.99
C SER A 32 -27.60 -31.82 25.77
N ALA A 33 -27.75 -31.20 24.61
CA ALA A 33 -27.27 -29.84 24.37
C ALA A 33 -28.00 -28.91 25.36
N ASP A 34 -27.29 -28.48 26.38
CA ASP A 34 -27.62 -27.23 27.05
C ASP A 34 -27.45 -26.14 26.00
N ALA A 35 -28.59 -25.58 25.59
CA ALA A 35 -28.61 -24.33 24.85
C ALA A 35 -28.00 -23.26 25.76
N THR A 36 -26.73 -22.97 25.59
CA THR A 36 -26.15 -21.70 26.02
C THR A 36 -26.87 -20.62 25.22
N ASP A 37 -27.80 -19.96 25.93
CA ASP A 37 -28.43 -18.72 25.50
C ASP A 37 -27.32 -17.67 25.32
N THR A 38 -26.70 -17.65 24.13
CA THR A 38 -25.94 -16.52 23.63
C THR A 38 -26.96 -15.52 23.14
N SER A 39 -27.64 -14.87 24.05
CA SER A 39 -28.22 -13.56 23.80
C SER A 39 -27.03 -12.60 23.61
N HIS A 40 -26.44 -12.60 22.40
CA HIS A 40 -25.80 -11.42 21.88
C HIS A 40 -26.88 -10.35 21.90
N THR A 41 -26.91 -9.52 22.93
CA THR A 41 -27.48 -8.20 22.83
C THR A 41 -26.79 -7.57 21.63
N GLU A 42 -27.48 -7.53 20.49
CA GLU A 42 -27.08 -6.72 19.37
C GLU A 42 -26.84 -5.33 19.94
N SER A 43 -25.61 -4.93 20.09
CA SER A 43 -25.22 -3.56 20.42
C SER A 43 -25.69 -2.75 19.24
N MET A 44 -26.84 -2.08 19.41
CA MET A 44 -27.36 -1.19 18.37
C MET A 44 -26.41 -0.01 18.31
N THR A 45 -25.55 0.03 17.27
CA THR A 45 -24.77 1.20 16.94
C THR A 45 -25.70 2.34 16.56
N SER A 46 -25.23 3.56 16.61
CA SER A 46 -26.03 4.75 16.33
C SER A 46 -25.50 5.47 15.10
N VAL A 47 -26.38 6.16 14.39
CA VAL A 47 -26.01 7.01 13.23
C VAL A 47 -25.13 8.22 13.64
N ALA A 48 -24.95 8.48 14.91
CA ALA A 48 -24.03 9.52 15.38
C ALA A 48 -22.67 8.93 15.65
N ILE A 49 -21.63 9.48 15.03
CA ILE A 49 -20.23 9.08 15.23
C ILE A 49 -19.89 9.16 16.71
N ASN A 50 -19.46 8.04 17.29
CA ASN A 50 -19.19 7.93 18.71
C ASN A 50 -18.11 6.92 19.06
N GLU A 51 -17.59 7.05 20.28
CA GLU A 51 -16.52 6.20 20.81
C GLU A 51 -16.92 4.72 20.93
N ALA A 52 -18.15 4.44 21.37
CA ALA A 52 -18.56 3.07 21.68
C ALA A 52 -18.63 2.21 20.41
N ASP A 53 -19.13 2.76 19.32
CA ASP A 53 -19.26 2.09 18.03
C ASP A 53 -17.89 1.88 17.37
N LEU A 54 -17.00 2.88 17.43
CA LEU A 54 -15.61 2.74 16.97
C LEU A 54 -14.86 1.66 17.77
N ARG A 55 -14.95 1.67 19.11
CA ARG A 55 -14.34 0.62 19.96
C ARG A 55 -14.85 -0.77 19.62
N HIS A 56 -16.16 -0.93 19.42
CA HIS A 56 -16.74 -2.20 19.04
C HIS A 56 -16.17 -2.72 17.72
N ARG A 57 -16.14 -1.90 16.69
CA ARG A 57 -15.63 -2.28 15.36
C ARG A 57 -14.15 -2.58 15.37
N ILE A 58 -13.33 -1.74 16.02
CA ILE A 58 -11.87 -1.95 16.10
C ILE A 58 -11.57 -3.21 16.91
N SER A 59 -12.14 -3.37 18.10
CA SER A 59 -11.88 -4.54 18.94
C SER A 59 -12.33 -5.85 18.29
N THR A 60 -13.36 -5.80 17.44
CA THR A 60 -13.79 -6.97 16.67
C THR A 60 -12.82 -7.28 15.55
N LEU A 61 -12.42 -6.29 14.74
CA LEU A 61 -11.49 -6.50 13.61
C LEU A 61 -10.08 -6.89 14.07
N ALA A 62 -9.66 -6.42 15.24
CA ALA A 62 -8.37 -6.75 15.82
C ALA A 62 -8.41 -7.99 16.73
N ASP A 63 -9.49 -8.79 16.74
CA ASP A 63 -9.60 -10.02 17.53
C ASP A 63 -8.76 -11.14 16.90
N ASP A 64 -8.10 -11.93 17.76
CA ASP A 64 -7.30 -13.11 17.36
C ASP A 64 -8.07 -14.10 16.48
N GLY A 65 -9.39 -14.13 16.59
CA GLY A 65 -10.26 -14.98 15.78
C GLY A 65 -10.18 -14.70 14.27
N PHE A 66 -9.66 -13.54 13.88
CA PHE A 66 -9.40 -13.23 12.47
C PHE A 66 -7.93 -13.50 12.04
N GLU A 67 -7.11 -14.06 12.93
CA GLU A 67 -5.75 -14.54 12.62
C GLU A 67 -4.88 -13.47 11.90
N GLY A 68 -5.06 -12.19 12.26
CA GLY A 68 -4.35 -11.06 11.65
C GLY A 68 -4.78 -10.74 10.21
N ARG A 69 -5.96 -11.17 9.78
CA ARG A 69 -6.69 -10.76 8.56
C ARG A 69 -5.89 -10.82 7.24
N SER A 70 -4.92 -11.72 7.10
CA SER A 70 -4.16 -11.81 5.84
C SER A 70 -5.06 -12.12 4.64
N PRO A 71 -4.84 -11.51 3.48
CA PRO A 71 -5.64 -11.75 2.28
C PRO A 71 -5.74 -13.24 1.90
N ALA A 72 -6.92 -13.66 1.42
CA ALA A 72 -7.19 -15.03 0.96
C ALA A 72 -7.01 -16.15 2.01
N THR A 73 -6.73 -15.82 3.28
CA THR A 73 -6.69 -16.79 4.38
C THR A 73 -8.07 -16.97 5.02
N PRO A 74 -8.30 -18.04 5.81
CA PRO A 74 -9.55 -18.19 6.55
C PRO A 74 -9.89 -16.99 7.43
N GLY A 75 -8.91 -16.41 8.14
CA GLY A 75 -9.07 -15.22 8.96
C GLY A 75 -9.47 -13.99 8.13
N GLY A 76 -8.78 -13.72 7.02
CA GLY A 76 -9.12 -12.62 6.11
C GLY A 76 -10.49 -12.78 5.43
N ILE A 77 -10.86 -14.01 5.06
CA ILE A 77 -12.20 -14.31 4.53
C ILE A 77 -13.27 -14.02 5.60
N ALA A 78 -13.03 -14.41 6.85
CA ALA A 78 -13.96 -14.17 7.95
C ALA A 78 -14.07 -12.67 8.26
N ALA A 79 -12.97 -11.92 8.30
CA ALA A 79 -12.95 -10.48 8.52
C ALA A 79 -13.72 -9.72 7.44
N SER A 80 -13.44 -10.00 6.16
CA SER A 80 -14.15 -9.38 5.04
C SER A 80 -15.64 -9.74 5.01
N GLN A 81 -16.04 -10.96 5.46
CA GLN A 81 -17.43 -11.32 5.61
C GLN A 81 -18.08 -10.51 6.75
N TRP A 82 -17.41 -10.36 7.89
CA TRP A 82 -17.91 -9.55 9.00
C TRP A 82 -18.13 -8.08 8.56
N ILE A 83 -17.21 -7.50 7.78
CA ILE A 83 -17.36 -6.14 7.25
C ILE A 83 -18.61 -6.03 6.37
N ALA A 84 -18.84 -7.01 5.48
CA ALA A 84 -20.03 -7.02 4.62
C ALA A 84 -21.33 -7.17 5.44
N ASP A 85 -21.34 -8.03 6.47
CA ASP A 85 -22.47 -8.21 7.36
C ASP A 85 -22.74 -6.93 8.17
N GLU A 86 -21.68 -6.23 8.58
CA GLU A 86 -21.78 -4.94 9.27
C GLU A 86 -22.33 -3.85 8.34
N MET A 87 -21.85 -3.74 7.10
CA MET A 87 -22.40 -2.83 6.07
C MET A 87 -23.89 -3.09 5.86
N ALA A 88 -24.29 -4.36 5.76
CA ALA A 88 -25.70 -4.73 5.62
C ALA A 88 -26.52 -4.36 6.88
N ARG A 89 -25.98 -4.60 8.08
CA ARG A 89 -26.64 -4.31 9.36
C ARG A 89 -26.90 -2.82 9.53
N ILE A 90 -25.93 -1.98 9.17
CA ILE A 90 -26.06 -0.51 9.28
C ILE A 90 -26.85 0.11 8.13
N GLY A 91 -27.24 -0.67 7.12
CA GLY A 91 -28.19 -0.25 6.09
C GLY A 91 -27.55 0.25 4.79
N LEU A 92 -26.28 -0.01 4.53
CA LEU A 92 -25.67 0.21 3.22
C LEU A 92 -26.24 -0.78 2.20
N ALA A 93 -26.42 -0.33 0.97
CA ALA A 93 -26.74 -1.23 -0.15
C ALA A 93 -25.45 -1.90 -0.68
N PRO A 94 -25.55 -3.12 -1.25
CA PRO A 94 -24.42 -3.75 -1.95
C PRO A 94 -23.84 -2.85 -3.05
N GLY A 95 -22.50 -2.73 -3.10
CA GLY A 95 -21.82 -1.86 -4.06
C GLY A 95 -21.41 -2.56 -5.36
N TYR A 96 -21.40 -3.88 -5.40
CA TYR A 96 -21.00 -4.67 -6.59
C TYR A 96 -22.18 -5.52 -7.09
N GLY A 97 -23.04 -4.91 -7.87
CA GLY A 97 -24.31 -5.53 -8.29
C GLY A 97 -25.18 -5.87 -7.09
N ASP A 98 -25.51 -7.16 -6.91
CA ASP A 98 -26.26 -7.64 -5.74
C ASP A 98 -25.35 -8.14 -4.59
N SER A 99 -24.04 -7.88 -4.66
CA SER A 99 -23.02 -8.34 -3.72
C SER A 99 -22.27 -7.17 -3.08
N TYR A 100 -21.83 -7.34 -1.83
CA TYR A 100 -20.84 -6.45 -1.20
C TYR A 100 -19.41 -6.75 -1.66
N PHE A 101 -19.16 -7.86 -2.36
CA PHE A 101 -17.82 -8.31 -2.69
C PHE A 101 -17.47 -8.05 -4.15
N GLN A 102 -16.43 -7.26 -4.38
CA GLN A 102 -15.70 -7.22 -5.63
C GLN A 102 -14.55 -8.24 -5.54
N PRO A 103 -14.60 -9.37 -6.28
CA PRO A 103 -13.55 -10.37 -6.23
C PRO A 103 -12.20 -9.81 -6.69
N VAL A 104 -11.13 -10.17 -5.99
CA VAL A 104 -9.75 -9.80 -6.33
C VAL A 104 -8.93 -11.09 -6.38
N SER A 105 -8.58 -11.51 -7.59
CA SER A 105 -7.71 -12.68 -7.78
C SER A 105 -6.25 -12.26 -7.62
N LEU A 106 -5.53 -12.95 -6.73
CA LEU A 106 -4.13 -12.71 -6.40
C LEU A 106 -3.26 -13.84 -6.95
N LEU A 107 -2.10 -13.49 -7.48
CA LEU A 107 -1.03 -14.40 -7.87
C LEU A 107 0.02 -14.42 -6.76
N ALA A 108 0.21 -15.58 -6.14
CA ALA A 108 1.31 -15.82 -5.22
C ALA A 108 2.51 -16.36 -6.00
N VAL A 109 3.64 -15.68 -5.93
CA VAL A 109 4.89 -16.05 -6.60
C VAL A 109 5.95 -16.32 -5.54
N THR A 110 6.50 -17.53 -5.53
CA THR A 110 7.62 -17.89 -4.65
C THR A 110 8.84 -18.20 -5.51
N LEU A 111 9.90 -17.42 -5.32
CA LEU A 111 11.16 -17.64 -6.00
C LEU A 111 11.86 -18.88 -5.42
N GLU A 112 12.16 -19.86 -6.26
CA GLU A 112 12.96 -21.04 -5.92
C GLU A 112 14.45 -20.65 -5.90
N ALA A 113 14.93 -20.13 -4.77
CA ALA A 113 16.25 -19.50 -4.66
C ALA A 113 17.41 -20.42 -5.07
N ASP A 114 17.33 -21.73 -4.75
CA ASP A 114 18.35 -22.73 -5.10
C ASP A 114 18.43 -23.03 -6.61
N GLN A 115 17.39 -22.64 -7.38
CA GLN A 115 17.29 -22.87 -8.83
C GLN A 115 17.38 -21.57 -9.62
N SER A 116 17.38 -20.42 -8.93
CA SER A 116 17.38 -19.10 -9.53
C SER A 116 18.75 -18.43 -9.41
N SER A 117 19.04 -17.56 -10.35
CA SER A 117 20.28 -16.77 -10.35
C SER A 117 20.05 -15.43 -11.03
N PHE A 118 20.74 -14.41 -10.55
CA PHE A 118 20.88 -13.14 -11.23
C PHE A 118 22.26 -12.56 -10.91
N ASP A 119 23.00 -12.14 -11.94
CA ASP A 119 24.30 -11.53 -11.77
C ASP A 119 24.56 -10.49 -12.89
N VAL A 120 25.50 -9.61 -12.61
CA VAL A 120 26.08 -8.68 -13.58
C VAL A 120 27.49 -9.15 -13.90
N ALA A 121 27.85 -9.18 -15.17
CA ALA A 121 29.19 -9.52 -15.62
C ALA A 121 29.88 -8.32 -16.28
N PHE A 122 31.19 -8.19 -16.06
CA PHE A 122 32.04 -7.25 -16.78
C PHE A 122 32.97 -8.01 -17.74
N GLU A 123 32.87 -7.70 -19.05
CA GLU A 123 33.61 -8.40 -20.11
C GLU A 123 33.46 -9.94 -20.02
N GLY A 124 32.32 -10.41 -19.58
CA GLY A 124 31.98 -11.83 -19.41
C GLY A 124 32.38 -12.46 -18.07
N GLU A 125 33.06 -11.73 -17.20
CA GLU A 125 33.42 -12.22 -15.86
C GLU A 125 32.36 -11.75 -14.84
N PRO A 126 31.65 -12.69 -14.13
CA PRO A 126 30.59 -12.35 -13.21
C PRO A 126 31.10 -11.60 -11.96
N LEU A 127 30.31 -10.66 -11.46
CA LEU A 127 30.61 -9.93 -10.22
C LEU A 127 30.37 -10.77 -8.97
N GLY A 128 29.57 -11.84 -9.05
CA GLY A 128 29.22 -12.72 -7.94
C GLY A 128 28.34 -12.06 -6.91
N LEU A 129 27.19 -11.52 -7.35
CA LEU A 129 26.22 -10.87 -6.49
C LEU A 129 25.48 -11.91 -5.61
N SER A 130 25.44 -11.67 -4.31
CA SER A 130 24.79 -12.55 -3.34
C SER A 130 23.36 -12.08 -3.06
N MET A 131 22.37 -12.95 -3.27
CA MET A 131 20.95 -12.68 -2.96
C MET A 131 20.76 -12.31 -1.48
N GLY A 132 20.07 -11.22 -1.21
CA GLY A 132 19.81 -10.69 0.13
C GLY A 132 20.91 -9.81 0.70
N GLU A 133 22.20 -10.08 0.35
CA GLU A 133 23.35 -9.28 0.80
C GLU A 133 23.63 -8.12 -0.15
N ASP A 134 23.72 -8.40 -1.45
CA ASP A 134 24.14 -7.46 -2.50
C ASP A 134 23.00 -7.05 -3.42
N VAL A 135 22.08 -7.98 -3.67
CA VAL A 135 21.00 -7.86 -4.66
C VAL A 135 19.75 -8.57 -4.14
N VAL A 136 18.58 -8.06 -4.54
CA VAL A 136 17.33 -8.81 -4.53
C VAL A 136 16.72 -8.72 -5.92
N TYR A 137 16.00 -9.76 -6.33
CA TYR A 137 15.39 -9.82 -7.66
C TYR A 137 14.14 -10.68 -7.65
N TRP A 138 13.21 -10.35 -8.52
CA TRP A 138 11.97 -11.09 -8.73
C TRP A 138 11.36 -10.74 -10.10
N SER A 139 10.17 -11.25 -10.38
CA SER A 139 9.39 -10.90 -11.57
C SER A 139 7.89 -10.93 -11.25
N LYS A 140 7.16 -10.01 -11.86
CA LYS A 140 5.68 -9.96 -11.84
C LYS A 140 5.04 -10.82 -12.93
N LEU A 141 5.84 -11.42 -13.79
CA LEU A 141 5.33 -12.29 -14.84
C LEU A 141 4.82 -13.60 -14.24
N ASN A 142 3.59 -13.97 -14.59
CA ASN A 142 3.03 -15.28 -14.26
C ASN A 142 3.69 -16.36 -15.13
N SER A 143 4.92 -16.75 -14.76
CA SER A 143 5.72 -17.75 -15.46
C SER A 143 6.56 -18.56 -14.47
N SER A 144 6.63 -19.87 -14.70
CA SER A 144 7.47 -20.77 -13.91
C SER A 144 8.97 -20.61 -14.17
N GLU A 145 9.36 -20.03 -15.30
CA GLU A 145 10.75 -19.75 -15.65
C GLU A 145 10.83 -18.46 -16.48
N ILE A 146 11.72 -17.58 -16.10
CA ILE A 146 11.98 -16.30 -16.75
C ILE A 146 13.50 -16.15 -16.89
N SER A 147 13.98 -15.72 -18.07
CA SER A 147 15.41 -15.59 -18.29
C SER A 147 15.74 -14.34 -19.08
N VAL A 148 16.78 -13.64 -18.63
CA VAL A 148 17.47 -12.57 -19.33
C VAL A 148 18.91 -12.99 -19.54
N THR A 149 19.46 -12.80 -20.74
CA THR A 149 20.82 -13.27 -21.09
C THR A 149 21.60 -12.15 -21.74
N ASP A 150 22.78 -11.84 -21.22
CA ASP A 150 23.74 -10.88 -21.73
C ASP A 150 23.13 -9.51 -22.10
N SER A 151 22.13 -9.07 -21.30
CA SER A 151 21.44 -7.80 -21.50
C SER A 151 22.37 -6.64 -21.16
N GLU A 152 22.64 -5.75 -22.12
CA GLU A 152 23.54 -4.59 -21.94
C GLU A 152 22.97 -3.61 -20.91
N LEU A 153 23.82 -3.08 -20.03
CA LEU A 153 23.44 -2.11 -19.01
C LEU A 153 23.52 -0.67 -19.53
N VAL A 154 22.49 0.12 -19.17
CA VAL A 154 22.47 1.56 -19.38
C VAL A 154 21.98 2.29 -18.14
N PHE A 155 22.73 3.28 -17.68
CA PHE A 155 22.31 4.14 -16.57
C PHE A 155 21.41 5.26 -17.10
N VAL A 156 20.16 5.28 -16.65
CA VAL A 156 19.11 6.21 -17.08
C VAL A 156 18.78 7.27 -16.02
N GLY A 157 19.76 7.62 -15.17
CA GLY A 157 19.53 8.61 -14.13
C GLY A 157 18.48 8.19 -13.12
N TYR A 158 17.40 8.94 -13.04
CA TYR A 158 16.23 8.59 -12.20
C TYR A 158 15.18 7.77 -12.94
N GLY A 159 15.32 7.56 -14.25
CA GLY A 159 14.35 6.82 -15.07
C GLY A 159 12.97 7.48 -15.12
N VAL A 160 12.94 8.80 -15.20
CA VAL A 160 11.72 9.61 -15.11
C VAL A 160 11.32 10.16 -16.48
N VAL A 161 10.01 10.04 -16.80
CA VAL A 161 9.36 10.75 -17.92
C VAL A 161 8.25 11.60 -17.31
N ALA A 162 8.48 12.91 -17.21
CA ALA A 162 7.58 13.88 -16.56
C ALA A 162 7.41 15.11 -17.47
N PRO A 163 6.44 15.07 -18.40
CA PRO A 163 6.22 16.13 -19.39
C PRO A 163 5.96 17.50 -18.78
N GLU A 164 5.28 17.57 -17.63
CA GLU A 164 4.96 18.81 -16.91
C GLU A 164 6.20 19.53 -16.37
N TYR A 165 7.29 18.78 -16.11
CA TYR A 165 8.60 19.32 -15.76
C TYR A 165 9.53 19.44 -16.98
N GLY A 166 9.09 19.03 -18.18
CA GLY A 166 9.93 18.95 -19.37
C GLY A 166 11.09 17.94 -19.20
N TRP A 167 10.87 16.89 -18.42
CA TRP A 167 11.86 15.89 -18.06
C TRP A 167 11.62 14.56 -18.77
N ASP A 168 12.69 13.99 -19.37
CA ASP A 168 12.64 12.70 -20.04
C ASP A 168 14.04 12.05 -20.03
N ASP A 169 14.26 11.13 -19.08
CA ASP A 169 15.52 10.39 -18.92
C ASP A 169 15.74 9.34 -20.02
N TYR A 170 14.70 9.03 -20.81
CA TYR A 170 14.76 8.08 -21.92
C TYR A 170 14.82 8.76 -23.29
N ALA A 171 14.92 10.10 -23.35
CA ALA A 171 14.86 10.86 -24.60
C ALA A 171 15.86 10.36 -25.64
N GLY A 172 15.36 9.84 -26.76
CA GLY A 172 16.18 9.34 -27.86
C GLY A 172 16.93 8.03 -27.58
N LEU A 173 16.64 7.35 -26.48
CA LEU A 173 17.23 6.07 -26.09
C LEU A 173 16.31 4.91 -26.47
N ASP A 174 16.85 3.85 -27.01
CA ASP A 174 16.19 2.56 -27.21
C ASP A 174 16.71 1.58 -26.14
N VAL A 175 15.83 1.16 -25.24
CA VAL A 175 16.14 0.22 -24.15
C VAL A 175 15.47 -1.14 -24.33
N GLU A 176 14.84 -1.39 -25.48
CA GLU A 176 14.21 -2.69 -25.74
C GLU A 176 15.25 -3.83 -25.60
N GLY A 177 14.94 -4.79 -24.71
CA GLY A 177 15.83 -5.91 -24.40
C GLY A 177 17.07 -5.57 -23.56
N ARG A 178 17.25 -4.32 -23.13
CA ARG A 178 18.35 -3.90 -22.25
C ARG A 178 17.96 -3.94 -20.79
N THR A 179 18.96 -3.88 -19.92
CA THR A 179 18.80 -3.70 -18.48
C THR A 179 19.08 -2.25 -18.12
N VAL A 180 18.07 -1.55 -17.60
CA VAL A 180 18.24 -0.16 -17.14
C VAL A 180 18.69 -0.13 -15.69
N VAL A 181 19.62 0.78 -15.37
CA VAL A 181 20.14 1.03 -14.03
C VAL A 181 19.72 2.44 -13.63
N MET A 182 19.09 2.59 -12.46
CA MET A 182 18.55 3.89 -12.06
C MET A 182 18.59 4.13 -10.55
N LEU A 183 18.47 5.39 -10.17
CA LEU A 183 18.42 5.85 -8.78
C LEU A 183 17.00 5.77 -8.22
N VAL A 184 16.87 5.47 -6.93
CA VAL A 184 15.64 5.66 -6.17
C VAL A 184 15.38 7.14 -5.90
N ASN A 185 14.13 7.52 -5.60
CA ASN A 185 13.65 8.89 -5.46
C ASN A 185 13.63 9.64 -6.81
N ASP A 186 13.49 10.96 -6.82
CA ASP A 186 13.42 11.80 -8.01
C ASP A 186 14.49 12.91 -7.99
N PRO A 187 14.69 13.63 -9.10
CA PRO A 187 15.72 14.66 -9.20
C PRO A 187 15.57 15.80 -8.18
N GLY A 188 14.35 16.06 -7.71
CA GLY A 188 14.07 17.10 -6.72
C GLY A 188 14.74 16.82 -5.38
N TYR A 189 14.75 15.57 -4.94
CA TYR A 189 15.41 15.17 -3.69
C TYR A 189 16.89 15.54 -3.67
N ALA A 190 17.63 15.28 -4.74
CA ALA A 190 19.06 15.60 -4.83
C ALA A 190 19.32 17.09 -5.10
N ASN A 191 18.32 17.85 -5.55
CA ASN A 191 18.43 19.26 -5.88
C ASN A 191 17.17 20.06 -5.46
N PRO A 192 16.87 20.12 -4.16
CA PRO A 192 15.61 20.67 -3.64
C PRO A 192 15.40 22.15 -3.97
N ASP A 193 16.47 22.91 -4.18
CA ASP A 193 16.41 24.34 -4.54
C ASP A 193 16.11 24.57 -6.05
N SER A 194 16.02 23.52 -6.85
CA SER A 194 15.76 23.62 -8.30
C SER A 194 14.34 24.10 -8.63
N GLY A 195 13.39 23.94 -7.70
CA GLY A 195 11.96 24.16 -7.93
C GLY A 195 11.28 23.10 -8.80
N LEU A 196 11.98 21.98 -9.09
CA LEU A 196 11.45 20.82 -9.83
C LEU A 196 11.02 19.72 -8.85
N PHE A 197 10.10 18.88 -9.25
CA PHE A 197 9.65 17.69 -8.51
C PHE A 197 9.29 18.01 -7.05
N ASN A 198 8.64 19.14 -6.79
CA ASN A 198 8.26 19.58 -5.45
C ASN A 198 9.43 19.69 -4.43
N GLY A 199 10.66 19.84 -4.92
CA GLY A 199 11.85 19.96 -4.08
C GLY A 199 12.14 18.69 -3.29
N ASN A 200 12.12 18.78 -1.95
CA ASN A 200 12.43 17.63 -1.09
C ASN A 200 11.26 16.63 -0.98
N ALA A 201 10.02 17.05 -1.26
CA ALA A 201 8.87 16.15 -1.21
C ALA A 201 8.94 15.16 -2.37
N MET A 202 8.86 13.87 -2.07
CA MET A 202 8.82 12.83 -3.11
C MET A 202 7.59 13.02 -3.99
N THR A 203 7.78 12.97 -5.31
CA THR A 203 6.69 12.83 -6.29
C THR A 203 6.42 11.36 -6.60
N TYR A 204 5.36 11.05 -7.38
CA TYR A 204 5.14 9.68 -7.85
C TYR A 204 6.35 9.13 -8.62
N TYR A 205 7.04 10.01 -9.37
CA TYR A 205 8.26 9.65 -10.10
C TYR A 205 9.39 9.15 -9.20
N GLY A 206 9.41 9.54 -7.92
CA GLY A 206 10.39 9.09 -6.94
C GLY A 206 10.15 7.69 -6.39
N ARG A 207 8.92 7.16 -6.53
CA ARG A 207 8.58 5.83 -6.03
C ARG A 207 9.27 4.73 -6.81
N TRP A 208 9.75 3.72 -6.09
CA TRP A 208 10.40 2.55 -6.71
C TRP A 208 9.44 1.78 -7.64
N THR A 209 8.15 1.75 -7.34
CA THR A 209 7.12 1.15 -8.19
C THR A 209 7.04 1.84 -9.55
N TYR A 210 7.04 3.19 -9.57
CA TYR A 210 7.08 3.95 -10.83
C TYR A 210 8.29 3.58 -11.69
N LYS A 211 9.46 3.36 -11.06
CA LYS A 211 10.70 3.03 -11.78
C LYS A 211 10.54 1.75 -12.62
N TYR A 212 9.95 0.73 -12.05
CA TYR A 212 9.66 -0.52 -12.76
C TYR A 212 8.56 -0.33 -13.81
N GLU A 213 7.50 0.40 -13.49
CA GLU A 213 6.43 0.70 -14.43
C GLU A 213 6.94 1.45 -15.66
N GLU A 214 7.79 2.47 -15.47
CA GLU A 214 8.32 3.26 -16.58
C GLU A 214 9.32 2.45 -17.41
N ALA A 215 10.25 1.74 -16.79
CA ALA A 215 11.19 0.88 -17.49
C ALA A 215 10.47 -0.17 -18.35
N ALA A 216 9.39 -0.75 -17.83
CA ALA A 216 8.54 -1.69 -18.57
C ALA A 216 7.84 -1.00 -19.76
N ARG A 217 7.30 0.22 -19.59
CA ARG A 217 6.72 1.02 -20.69
C ARG A 217 7.73 1.32 -21.80
N GLN A 218 8.99 1.50 -21.43
CA GLN A 218 10.10 1.73 -22.36
C GLN A 218 10.64 0.44 -23.01
N GLY A 219 10.18 -0.75 -22.59
CA GLY A 219 10.57 -2.06 -23.15
C GLY A 219 11.84 -2.66 -22.57
N ALA A 220 12.30 -2.19 -21.40
CA ALA A 220 13.46 -2.76 -20.74
C ALA A 220 13.21 -4.21 -20.28
N ALA A 221 14.13 -5.13 -20.62
CA ALA A 221 14.06 -6.52 -20.18
C ALA A 221 14.41 -6.68 -18.69
N GLY A 222 15.36 -5.88 -18.19
CA GLY A 222 15.76 -5.90 -16.80
C GLY A 222 15.81 -4.50 -16.19
N VAL A 223 15.63 -4.45 -14.86
CA VAL A 223 15.73 -3.21 -14.09
C VAL A 223 16.60 -3.45 -12.87
N ILE A 224 17.59 -2.59 -12.67
CA ILE A 224 18.43 -2.56 -11.47
C ILE A 224 18.22 -1.20 -10.80
N LEU A 225 17.52 -1.19 -9.68
CA LEU A 225 17.32 0.01 -8.87
C LEU A 225 18.43 0.10 -7.82
N ILE A 226 19.14 1.22 -7.76
CA ILE A 226 20.23 1.45 -6.80
C ILE A 226 19.62 1.86 -5.46
N HIS A 227 19.88 1.06 -4.42
CA HIS A 227 19.45 1.41 -3.07
C HIS A 227 20.40 2.39 -2.42
N GLN A 228 19.84 3.53 -2.01
CA GLN A 228 20.50 4.53 -1.17
C GLN A 228 19.61 4.79 0.04
N THR A 229 20.12 4.58 1.25
CA THR A 229 19.32 4.61 2.50
C THR A 229 18.58 5.94 2.71
N ALA A 230 19.23 7.08 2.50
CA ALA A 230 18.60 8.37 2.72
C ALA A 230 17.51 8.70 1.68
N PRO A 231 17.75 8.57 0.35
CA PRO A 231 16.71 8.75 -0.66
C PRO A 231 15.56 7.75 -0.58
N ALA A 232 15.82 6.50 -0.17
CA ALA A 232 14.80 5.47 0.00
C ALA A 232 13.96 5.67 1.27
N SER A 233 14.50 6.37 2.29
CA SER A 233 13.94 6.55 3.65
C SER A 233 13.95 5.28 4.51
N TYR A 234 14.64 4.22 4.08
CA TYR A 234 14.81 2.96 4.82
C TYR A 234 16.12 2.27 4.45
N GLY A 235 16.60 1.40 5.33
CA GLY A 235 17.85 0.65 5.12
C GLY A 235 17.69 -0.55 4.19
N TRP A 236 18.83 -1.10 3.75
CA TRP A 236 18.86 -2.30 2.90
C TRP A 236 18.15 -3.51 3.52
N ASN A 237 18.15 -3.64 4.85
CA ASN A 237 17.45 -4.71 5.55
C ASN A 237 15.93 -4.73 5.28
N VAL A 238 15.32 -3.58 5.03
CA VAL A 238 13.91 -3.50 4.64
C VAL A 238 13.72 -4.09 3.24
N VAL A 239 14.57 -3.70 2.28
CA VAL A 239 14.51 -4.22 0.91
C VAL A 239 14.73 -5.74 0.91
N SER A 240 15.81 -6.21 1.54
CA SER A 240 16.14 -7.65 1.55
C SER A 240 15.09 -8.49 2.29
N GLY A 241 14.45 -7.94 3.32
CA GLY A 241 13.35 -8.60 4.04
C GLY A 241 12.06 -8.67 3.23
N SER A 242 11.67 -7.55 2.60
CA SER A 242 10.42 -7.45 1.82
C SER A 242 10.45 -8.30 0.55
N TRP A 243 11.63 -8.52 -0.05
CA TRP A 243 11.79 -9.32 -1.28
C TRP A 243 12.19 -10.77 -0.99
N SER A 244 11.85 -11.28 0.18
CA SER A 244 12.04 -12.67 0.58
C SER A 244 10.70 -13.39 0.71
N GLY A 245 10.68 -14.70 0.46
CA GLY A 245 9.48 -15.53 0.55
C GLY A 245 8.49 -15.30 -0.60
N THR A 246 7.23 -15.63 -0.34
CA THR A 246 6.15 -15.49 -1.32
C THR A 246 5.77 -14.03 -1.49
N GLN A 247 5.71 -13.57 -2.73
CA GLN A 247 5.23 -12.25 -3.11
C GLN A 247 3.83 -12.35 -3.72
N LEU A 248 2.96 -11.38 -3.43
CA LEU A 248 1.65 -11.30 -4.07
C LEU A 248 1.65 -10.24 -5.16
N ASP A 249 0.90 -10.50 -6.23
CA ASP A 249 0.50 -9.52 -7.25
C ASP A 249 -0.94 -9.81 -7.70
N LEU A 250 -1.52 -8.96 -8.51
CA LEU A 250 -2.80 -9.26 -9.14
C LEU A 250 -2.63 -10.41 -10.14
N ALA A 251 -3.54 -11.38 -10.08
CA ALA A 251 -3.58 -12.42 -11.09
C ALA A 251 -4.04 -11.83 -12.42
N ARG A 252 -3.19 -11.91 -13.43
CA ARG A 252 -3.45 -11.43 -14.79
C ARG A 252 -3.34 -12.58 -15.79
N GLU A 253 -4.12 -12.51 -16.86
CA GLU A 253 -3.97 -13.44 -17.98
C GLU A 253 -2.60 -13.25 -18.63
N PRO A 254 -1.97 -14.32 -19.16
CA PRO A 254 -0.68 -14.20 -19.84
C PRO A 254 -0.70 -13.12 -20.94
N GLY A 255 0.21 -12.16 -20.85
CA GLY A 255 0.31 -11.02 -21.77
C GLY A 255 -0.56 -9.82 -21.41
N GLN A 256 -1.27 -9.85 -20.28
CA GLN A 256 -1.88 -8.66 -19.68
C GLN A 256 -0.87 -7.95 -18.78
N GLY A 257 -0.89 -6.62 -18.82
CA GLY A 257 0.07 -5.78 -18.14
C GLY A 257 1.39 -5.64 -18.93
N THR A 258 2.17 -4.65 -18.54
CA THR A 258 3.50 -4.39 -19.12
C THR A 258 4.49 -4.44 -17.98
N PHE A 259 5.38 -5.43 -17.99
CA PHE A 259 6.38 -5.69 -16.95
C PHE A 259 7.73 -5.95 -17.60
N SER A 260 8.80 -5.59 -16.91
CA SER A 260 10.14 -6.07 -17.25
C SER A 260 10.26 -7.54 -16.85
N ASP A 261 11.13 -8.30 -17.55
CA ASP A 261 11.33 -9.72 -17.24
C ASP A 261 11.90 -9.90 -15.82
N ILE A 262 12.88 -9.08 -15.42
CA ILE A 262 13.49 -9.13 -14.09
C ILE A 262 13.52 -7.72 -13.48
N GLU A 263 12.93 -7.59 -12.31
CA GLU A 263 13.01 -6.41 -11.45
C GLU A 263 13.99 -6.69 -10.32
N SER A 264 14.90 -5.75 -10.02
CA SER A 264 15.91 -5.95 -8.98
C SER A 264 16.31 -4.66 -8.29
N TRP A 265 16.84 -4.82 -7.08
CA TRP A 265 17.56 -3.80 -6.35
C TRP A 265 18.99 -4.25 -6.12
N VAL A 266 19.92 -3.30 -6.11
CA VAL A 266 21.32 -3.53 -5.76
C VAL A 266 21.76 -2.54 -4.69
N THR A 267 22.68 -2.97 -3.81
CA THR A 267 23.28 -2.05 -2.83
C THR A 267 24.11 -0.96 -3.51
N GLU A 268 24.23 0.21 -2.88
CA GLU A 268 25.05 1.31 -3.39
C GLU A 268 26.52 0.87 -3.59
N ASP A 269 27.07 0.06 -2.70
CA ASP A 269 28.45 -0.41 -2.81
C ASP A 269 28.67 -1.24 -4.09
N ARG A 270 27.72 -2.11 -4.44
CA ARG A 270 27.80 -2.88 -5.69
C ARG A 270 27.55 -2.02 -6.91
N ALA A 271 26.61 -1.06 -6.83
CA ALA A 271 26.42 -0.08 -7.90
C ALA A 271 27.71 0.71 -8.18
N ARG A 272 28.39 1.23 -7.14
CA ARG A 272 29.68 1.93 -7.28
C ARG A 272 30.74 1.05 -7.97
N GLN A 273 30.81 -0.23 -7.60
CA GLN A 273 31.70 -1.19 -8.29
C GLN A 273 31.36 -1.32 -9.78
N MET A 274 30.08 -1.41 -10.14
CA MET A 274 29.62 -1.48 -11.53
C MET A 274 30.02 -0.22 -12.33
N PHE A 275 29.84 0.97 -11.73
CA PHE A 275 30.25 2.24 -12.35
C PHE A 275 31.77 2.31 -12.55
N ASP A 276 32.55 1.94 -11.55
CA ASP A 276 34.02 1.92 -11.65
C ASP A 276 34.51 0.99 -12.79
N LEU A 277 33.91 -0.21 -12.92
CA LEU A 277 34.23 -1.16 -13.98
C LEU A 277 33.87 -0.61 -15.38
N ALA A 278 32.75 0.13 -15.49
CA ALA A 278 32.37 0.82 -16.71
C ALA A 278 33.20 2.08 -17.00
N GLY A 279 34.15 2.45 -16.13
CA GLY A 279 34.97 3.65 -16.25
C GLY A 279 34.19 4.95 -15.95
N LEU A 280 33.12 4.89 -15.19
CA LEU A 280 32.24 6.00 -14.80
C LEU A 280 32.50 6.41 -13.35
N ASP A 281 32.56 7.72 -13.11
CA ASP A 281 32.57 8.28 -11.75
C ASP A 281 31.14 8.34 -11.23
N PHE A 282 30.81 7.49 -10.25
CA PHE A 282 29.45 7.36 -9.68
C PHE A 282 28.91 8.71 -9.19
N ASP A 283 29.69 9.44 -8.37
CA ASP A 283 29.23 10.70 -7.78
C ASP A 283 29.06 11.80 -8.85
N ALA A 284 29.93 11.83 -9.86
CA ALA A 284 29.81 12.79 -10.94
C ALA A 284 28.60 12.53 -11.84
N VAL A 285 28.34 11.27 -12.18
CA VAL A 285 27.25 10.88 -13.08
C VAL A 285 25.89 11.01 -12.38
N THR A 286 25.77 10.60 -11.11
CA THR A 286 24.54 10.77 -10.32
C THR A 286 24.23 12.24 -10.05
N ALA A 287 25.23 13.08 -9.78
CA ALA A 287 25.05 14.52 -9.68
C ALA A 287 24.64 15.18 -11.02
N ALA A 288 25.04 14.64 -12.15
CA ALA A 288 24.58 15.09 -13.47
C ALA A 288 23.11 14.66 -13.71
N ALA A 289 22.73 13.44 -13.30
CA ALA A 289 21.38 12.91 -13.43
C ALA A 289 20.32 13.74 -12.65
N ALA A 290 20.72 14.48 -11.63
CA ALA A 290 19.83 15.39 -10.89
C ALA A 290 19.58 16.74 -11.60
N ARG A 291 20.01 16.92 -12.85
CA ARG A 291 19.92 18.19 -13.56
C ARG A 291 19.19 18.06 -14.89
N PRO A 292 18.42 19.08 -15.30
CA PRO A 292 17.79 19.07 -16.62
C PRO A 292 18.79 18.86 -17.76
N GLY A 293 18.40 18.04 -18.75
CA GLY A 293 19.21 17.74 -19.91
C GLY A 293 20.28 16.66 -19.67
N PHE A 294 20.11 15.87 -18.63
CA PHE A 294 20.88 14.63 -18.47
C PHE A 294 20.61 13.69 -19.67
N GLU A 295 21.66 13.07 -20.16
CA GLU A 295 21.58 12.04 -21.20
C GLU A 295 22.00 10.69 -20.59
N ALA A 296 21.24 9.63 -20.87
CA ALA A 296 21.54 8.29 -20.40
C ALA A 296 22.95 7.82 -20.80
N VAL A 297 23.61 7.09 -19.91
CA VAL A 297 25.02 6.71 -20.08
C VAL A 297 25.15 5.19 -20.24
N PRO A 298 25.66 4.68 -21.38
CA PRO A 298 25.95 3.25 -21.51
C PRO A 298 27.00 2.80 -20.49
N MET A 299 26.72 1.72 -19.77
CA MET A 299 27.68 1.09 -18.84
C MET A 299 28.52 0.04 -19.60
N THR A 300 29.43 0.53 -20.41
CA THR A 300 30.16 -0.27 -21.40
C THR A 300 30.89 -1.46 -20.77
N GLY A 301 30.70 -2.65 -21.34
CA GLY A 301 31.33 -3.89 -20.91
C GLY A 301 30.52 -4.63 -19.85
N LEU A 302 29.44 -4.03 -19.30
CA LEU A 302 28.57 -4.67 -18.33
C LEU A 302 27.33 -5.28 -19.01
N THR A 303 27.00 -6.51 -18.63
CA THR A 303 25.78 -7.21 -19.02
C THR A 303 25.13 -7.86 -17.81
N ALA A 304 23.81 -7.92 -17.79
CA ALA A 304 23.03 -8.66 -16.80
C ALA A 304 22.55 -9.99 -17.38
N SER A 305 22.61 -11.03 -16.59
CA SER A 305 22.03 -12.33 -16.90
C SER A 305 21.37 -12.91 -15.67
N GLY A 306 20.20 -13.52 -15.84
CA GLY A 306 19.49 -14.18 -14.76
C GLY A 306 18.51 -15.23 -15.28
N THR A 307 18.24 -16.21 -14.45
CA THR A 307 17.17 -17.18 -14.64
C THR A 307 16.43 -17.28 -13.31
N LEU A 308 15.14 -16.95 -13.34
CA LEU A 308 14.24 -17.04 -12.20
C LEU A 308 13.35 -18.26 -12.39
N VAL A 309 13.39 -19.17 -11.44
CA VAL A 309 12.46 -20.31 -11.36
C VAL A 309 11.48 -20.02 -10.24
N ASN A 310 10.20 -20.02 -10.57
CA ASN A 310 9.11 -19.67 -9.65
C ASN A 310 8.13 -20.83 -9.48
N SER A 311 7.64 -21.00 -8.25
CA SER A 311 6.37 -21.66 -8.01
C SER A 311 5.28 -20.59 -7.89
N THR A 312 4.13 -20.84 -8.54
CA THR A 312 3.02 -19.88 -8.56
C THR A 312 1.74 -20.57 -8.10
N ASP A 313 0.91 -19.82 -7.35
CA ASP A 313 -0.44 -20.23 -6.97
C ASP A 313 -1.40 -19.06 -7.14
N THR A 314 -2.68 -19.34 -7.35
CA THR A 314 -3.72 -18.31 -7.47
C THR A 314 -4.63 -18.38 -6.26
N MET A 315 -4.84 -17.23 -5.63
CA MET A 315 -5.68 -17.08 -4.45
C MET A 315 -6.79 -16.08 -4.72
N GLU A 316 -7.94 -16.25 -4.05
CA GLU A 316 -9.07 -15.33 -4.16
C GLU A 316 -9.22 -14.52 -2.88
N SER A 317 -9.10 -13.20 -3.03
CA SER A 317 -9.47 -12.22 -2.01
C SER A 317 -10.60 -11.32 -2.51
N ARG A 318 -10.92 -10.24 -1.82
CA ARG A 318 -12.04 -9.38 -2.20
C ARG A 318 -11.98 -8.01 -1.55
N ASN A 319 -12.32 -6.98 -2.31
CA ASN A 319 -12.74 -5.71 -1.75
C ASN A 319 -14.17 -5.82 -1.23
N VAL A 320 -14.51 -5.09 -0.17
CA VAL A 320 -15.87 -5.03 0.38
C VAL A 320 -16.44 -3.64 0.13
N VAL A 321 -17.58 -3.58 -0.54
CA VAL A 321 -18.13 -2.32 -1.06
C VAL A 321 -19.58 -2.15 -0.66
N GLY A 322 -19.88 -1.06 0.03
CA GLY A 322 -21.23 -0.65 0.39
C GLY A 322 -21.53 0.75 -0.14
N ILE A 323 -22.78 1.02 -0.45
CA ILE A 323 -23.23 2.33 -0.99
C ILE A 323 -24.40 2.85 -0.16
N VAL A 324 -24.35 4.13 0.21
CA VAL A 324 -25.52 4.92 0.61
C VAL A 324 -25.98 5.69 -0.62
N PRO A 325 -27.14 5.36 -1.20
CA PRO A 325 -27.62 6.02 -2.42
C PRO A 325 -27.91 7.50 -2.20
N GLY A 326 -27.50 8.34 -3.16
CA GLY A 326 -27.78 9.76 -3.17
C GLY A 326 -29.26 10.08 -3.36
N THR A 327 -29.73 11.14 -2.73
CA THR A 327 -31.14 11.53 -2.73
C THR A 327 -31.57 12.21 -4.01
N THR A 328 -30.69 12.96 -4.67
CA THR A 328 -31.01 13.78 -5.88
C THR A 328 -30.02 13.56 -7.01
N ARG A 329 -28.79 13.08 -6.71
CA ARG A 329 -27.70 12.81 -7.66
C ARG A 329 -27.10 11.43 -7.42
N PRO A 330 -27.90 10.34 -7.57
CA PRO A 330 -27.46 8.99 -7.20
C PRO A 330 -26.35 8.42 -8.10
N ASP A 331 -26.11 9.02 -9.26
CA ASP A 331 -25.07 8.60 -10.22
C ASP A 331 -23.75 9.37 -10.04
N GLU A 332 -23.65 10.25 -9.05
CA GLU A 332 -22.44 10.95 -8.65
C GLU A 332 -21.98 10.44 -7.29
N TYR A 333 -20.67 10.23 -7.11
CA TYR A 333 -20.14 9.52 -5.95
C TYR A 333 -19.08 10.31 -5.20
N VAL A 334 -19.11 10.17 -3.86
CA VAL A 334 -17.99 10.47 -2.95
C VAL A 334 -17.52 9.16 -2.36
N LEU A 335 -16.21 8.92 -2.35
CA LEU A 335 -15.60 7.67 -1.97
C LEU A 335 -14.89 7.78 -0.60
N TYR A 336 -15.05 6.76 0.25
CA TYR A 336 -14.21 6.54 1.42
C TYR A 336 -13.52 5.19 1.29
N THR A 337 -12.19 5.17 1.50
CA THR A 337 -11.42 3.93 1.42
C THR A 337 -10.54 3.74 2.66
N ALA A 338 -10.39 2.48 3.05
CA ALA A 338 -9.45 1.99 4.05
C ALA A 338 -9.15 0.51 3.73
N HIS A 339 -7.95 0.01 4.05
CA HIS A 339 -7.70 -1.41 3.91
C HIS A 339 -8.18 -2.20 5.14
N TRP A 340 -8.65 -3.41 4.88
CA TRP A 340 -9.14 -4.31 5.94
C TRP A 340 -8.15 -5.41 6.28
N ASP A 341 -7.19 -5.71 5.42
CA ASP A 341 -6.20 -6.76 5.61
C ASP A 341 -5.06 -6.32 6.53
N HIS A 342 -4.31 -7.30 7.04
CA HIS A 342 -3.05 -7.11 7.71
C HIS A 342 -2.13 -8.32 7.51
N LEU A 343 -1.04 -8.42 8.25
CA LEU A 343 0.07 -9.33 7.98
C LEU A 343 -0.19 -10.81 8.32
N GLY A 344 -1.34 -11.13 8.94
CA GLY A 344 -1.69 -12.51 9.28
C GLY A 344 -1.01 -13.04 10.54
N SER A 345 -0.66 -14.33 10.53
CA SER A 345 -0.02 -14.99 11.66
C SER A 345 1.24 -15.73 11.23
N ARG A 346 2.20 -15.86 12.15
CA ARG A 346 3.46 -16.59 11.96
C ARG A 346 3.65 -17.61 13.06
N GLU A 347 4.31 -18.73 12.73
CA GLU A 347 4.76 -19.67 13.75
C GLU A 347 5.87 -19.03 14.62
N VAL A 348 5.65 -19.04 15.92
CA VAL A 348 6.57 -18.49 16.92
C VAL A 348 6.87 -19.51 18.02
N ALA A 349 7.81 -19.23 18.92
CA ALA A 349 8.10 -20.10 20.05
C ALA A 349 6.93 -20.14 21.04
N GLU A 350 6.83 -21.23 21.83
CA GLU A 350 5.77 -21.37 22.83
C GLU A 350 5.77 -20.22 23.84
N GLY A 351 4.66 -19.50 23.91
CA GLY A 351 4.46 -18.34 24.80
C GLY A 351 4.80 -16.99 24.18
N GLU A 352 5.19 -16.96 22.91
CA GLU A 352 5.30 -15.74 22.12
C GLU A 352 4.01 -15.50 21.31
N ASP A 353 3.69 -14.25 21.05
CA ASP A 353 2.58 -13.87 20.19
C ASP A 353 3.04 -13.85 18.72
N GLY A 354 2.29 -14.57 17.88
CA GLY A 354 2.56 -14.68 16.45
C GLY A 354 1.44 -14.13 15.58
N ILE A 355 0.38 -13.52 16.17
CA ILE A 355 -0.73 -12.93 15.43
C ILE A 355 -0.45 -11.43 15.26
N TYR A 356 -0.58 -10.93 14.06
CA TYR A 356 -0.40 -9.52 13.73
C TYR A 356 -1.80 -8.91 13.64
N ASN A 357 -2.34 -8.46 14.76
CA ASN A 357 -3.75 -8.04 14.85
C ASN A 357 -4.05 -6.72 14.12
N GLY A 358 -3.03 -5.86 13.89
CA GLY A 358 -3.20 -4.64 13.14
C GLY A 358 -4.34 -3.77 13.66
N ALA A 359 -4.33 -3.50 14.98
CA ALA A 359 -5.42 -2.78 15.61
C ALA A 359 -5.45 -1.31 15.18
N VAL A 360 -4.30 -0.66 15.12
CA VAL A 360 -4.16 0.68 14.56
C VAL A 360 -4.08 0.59 13.04
N ASP A 361 -3.29 -0.33 12.51
CA ASP A 361 -3.04 -0.56 11.10
C ASP A 361 -3.76 -1.83 10.61
N ASN A 362 -4.95 -1.79 9.99
CA ASN A 362 -5.81 -0.61 9.80
C ASN A 362 -7.25 -0.94 10.23
N ALA A 363 -7.41 -1.63 11.42
CA ALA A 363 -8.76 -1.80 11.95
C ALA A 363 -9.40 -0.44 12.31
N THR A 364 -8.59 0.58 12.66
CA THR A 364 -9.09 1.93 12.96
C THR A 364 -9.69 2.60 11.74
N GLY A 365 -9.01 2.58 10.59
CA GLY A 365 -9.52 3.17 9.34
C GLY A 365 -10.74 2.44 8.82
N THR A 366 -10.73 1.09 8.83
CA THR A 366 -11.89 0.29 8.45
C THR A 366 -13.09 0.57 9.36
N ALA A 367 -12.90 0.69 10.68
CA ALA A 367 -13.95 1.08 11.60
C ALA A 367 -14.48 2.49 11.33
N ALA A 368 -13.59 3.44 11.02
CA ALA A 368 -13.95 4.82 10.71
C ALA A 368 -14.82 4.93 9.44
N ILE A 369 -14.47 4.23 8.36
CA ILE A 369 -15.29 4.27 7.13
C ILE A 369 -16.66 3.61 7.33
N LEU A 370 -16.77 2.57 8.17
CA LEU A 370 -18.04 1.96 8.52
C LEU A 370 -18.91 2.92 9.36
N GLU A 371 -18.31 3.61 10.33
CA GLU A 371 -18.97 4.63 11.15
C GLU A 371 -19.49 5.80 10.30
N ILE A 372 -18.68 6.28 9.37
CA ILE A 372 -19.06 7.30 8.41
C ILE A 372 -20.20 6.81 7.49
N GLY A 373 -20.15 5.56 7.03
CA GLY A 373 -21.23 4.94 6.27
C GLY A 373 -22.56 4.94 7.02
N GLU A 374 -22.54 4.56 8.30
CA GLU A 374 -23.73 4.57 9.16
C GLU A 374 -24.26 5.99 9.38
N ALA A 375 -23.38 6.98 9.55
CA ALA A 375 -23.76 8.38 9.67
C ALA A 375 -24.49 8.87 8.41
N PHE A 376 -24.02 8.50 7.22
CA PHE A 376 -24.69 8.83 5.96
C PHE A 376 -26.02 8.08 5.76
N VAL A 377 -26.21 6.90 6.34
CA VAL A 377 -27.52 6.25 6.37
C VAL A 377 -28.50 7.08 7.20
N GLY A 378 -28.03 7.68 8.30
CA GLY A 378 -28.83 8.60 9.14
C GLY A 378 -29.11 9.94 8.47
N GLU A 379 -28.15 10.47 7.71
CA GLU A 379 -28.23 11.75 7.01
C GLU A 379 -27.82 11.58 5.53
N PRO A 380 -28.69 11.00 4.68
CA PRO A 380 -28.36 10.78 3.28
C PRO A 380 -28.07 12.08 2.52
N ALA A 381 -26.95 12.10 1.79
CA ALA A 381 -26.51 13.24 1.00
C ALA A 381 -27.20 13.31 -0.37
N GLU A 382 -26.92 14.37 -1.16
CA GLU A 382 -27.43 14.48 -2.53
C GLU A 382 -26.73 13.50 -3.47
N ARG A 383 -25.40 13.36 -3.40
CA ARG A 383 -24.59 12.35 -4.09
C ARG A 383 -24.60 11.04 -3.33
N SER A 384 -24.38 9.94 -4.04
CA SER A 384 -24.10 8.65 -3.42
C SER A 384 -22.77 8.66 -2.67
N VAL A 385 -22.72 7.92 -1.56
CA VAL A 385 -21.47 7.70 -0.81
C VAL A 385 -21.10 6.23 -0.88
N MET A 386 -19.88 5.95 -1.37
CA MET A 386 -19.33 4.61 -1.48
C MET A 386 -18.32 4.38 -0.36
N ILE A 387 -18.52 3.31 0.40
CA ILE A 387 -17.61 2.80 1.41
C ILE A 387 -16.87 1.60 0.81
N LEU A 388 -15.56 1.74 0.61
CA LEU A 388 -14.70 0.78 -0.06
C LEU A 388 -13.61 0.29 0.90
N ALA A 389 -13.80 -0.88 1.51
CA ALA A 389 -12.78 -1.55 2.29
C ALA A 389 -11.96 -2.47 1.35
N VAL A 390 -10.70 -2.13 1.11
CA VAL A 390 -9.83 -2.83 0.15
C VAL A 390 -9.00 -3.92 0.80
N THR A 391 -8.57 -4.88 -0.01
CA THR A 391 -7.73 -6.02 0.38
C THR A 391 -6.30 -5.86 -0.08
N ALA A 392 -5.37 -6.57 0.55
CA ALA A 392 -3.98 -6.73 0.11
C ALA A 392 -3.24 -5.39 -0.07
N GLU A 393 -3.52 -4.41 0.79
CA GLU A 393 -2.74 -3.17 0.90
C GLU A 393 -1.31 -3.48 1.28
N GLU A 394 -1.13 -4.30 2.33
CA GLU A 394 0.14 -4.76 2.90
C GLU A 394 1.03 -5.54 1.90
N SER A 395 0.41 -6.02 0.84
CA SER A 395 1.07 -6.74 -0.26
C SER A 395 1.36 -5.87 -1.47
N GLY A 396 1.18 -4.55 -1.37
CA GLY A 396 1.47 -3.58 -2.42
C GLY A 396 0.23 -2.94 -3.05
N LEU A 397 -0.77 -2.59 -2.26
CA LEU A 397 -1.97 -1.84 -2.66
C LEU A 397 -2.85 -2.61 -3.68
N LEU A 398 -2.84 -3.95 -3.64
CA LEU A 398 -3.39 -4.77 -4.74
C LEU A 398 -4.91 -4.63 -4.88
N GLY A 399 -5.64 -4.51 -3.78
CA GLY A 399 -7.10 -4.36 -3.81
C GLY A 399 -7.53 -3.02 -4.40
N SER A 400 -6.88 -1.93 -4.01
CA SER A 400 -7.13 -0.61 -4.57
C SER A 400 -6.62 -0.50 -6.01
N ALA A 401 -5.49 -1.13 -6.36
CA ALA A 401 -5.01 -1.23 -7.74
C ALA A 401 -6.01 -1.98 -8.63
N TYR A 402 -6.58 -3.10 -8.12
CA TYR A 402 -7.62 -3.82 -8.85
C TYR A 402 -8.87 -2.97 -9.07
N TYR A 403 -9.32 -2.22 -8.04
CA TYR A 403 -10.42 -1.27 -8.18
C TYR A 403 -10.08 -0.18 -9.21
N GLY A 404 -8.83 0.31 -9.20
CA GLY A 404 -8.34 1.29 -10.17
C GLY A 404 -8.41 0.77 -11.61
N GLU A 405 -8.02 -0.47 -11.86
CA GLU A 405 -8.12 -1.11 -13.17
C GLU A 405 -9.55 -1.54 -13.55
N ASN A 406 -10.41 -1.82 -12.54
CA ASN A 406 -11.77 -2.34 -12.69
C ASN A 406 -12.78 -1.55 -11.83
N PRO A 407 -12.95 -0.25 -12.08
CA PRO A 407 -13.80 0.59 -11.25
C PRO A 407 -15.28 0.15 -11.33
N ILE A 408 -15.96 0.17 -10.18
CA ILE A 408 -17.39 -0.19 -10.09
C ILE A 408 -18.25 0.92 -10.69
N VAL A 409 -17.78 2.16 -10.55
CA VAL A 409 -18.42 3.35 -11.12
C VAL A 409 -17.42 4.13 -11.98
N PRO A 410 -17.85 4.76 -13.08
CA PRO A 410 -16.95 5.55 -13.91
C PRO A 410 -16.26 6.67 -13.12
N TYR A 411 -15.00 6.96 -13.44
CA TYR A 411 -14.24 8.00 -12.74
C TYR A 411 -14.79 9.40 -12.90
N GLU A 412 -15.39 9.70 -14.06
CA GLU A 412 -16.11 10.94 -14.34
C GLU A 412 -17.36 11.13 -13.47
N GLN A 413 -17.84 10.08 -12.81
CA GLN A 413 -18.91 10.12 -11.83
C GLN A 413 -18.42 10.21 -10.38
N THR A 414 -17.12 10.09 -10.15
CA THR A 414 -16.51 10.19 -8.81
C THR A 414 -16.02 11.61 -8.58
N ALA A 415 -16.69 12.34 -7.67
CA ALA A 415 -16.33 13.72 -7.36
C ALA A 415 -14.99 13.83 -6.64
N GLY A 416 -14.68 12.89 -5.77
CA GLY A 416 -13.44 12.76 -5.02
C GLY A 416 -13.54 11.70 -3.94
N GLY A 417 -12.47 11.47 -3.21
CA GLY A 417 -12.46 10.46 -2.15
C GLY A 417 -11.56 10.83 -0.96
N ILE A 418 -11.75 10.10 0.12
CA ILE A 418 -11.00 10.24 1.38
C ILE A 418 -10.47 8.87 1.75
N ASN A 419 -9.16 8.77 1.97
CA ASN A 419 -8.48 7.58 2.46
C ASN A 419 -8.21 7.72 3.94
N ILE A 420 -8.47 6.64 4.71
CA ILE A 420 -8.21 6.60 6.15
C ILE A 420 -7.32 5.38 6.42
N ASP A 421 -6.12 5.66 6.90
CA ASP A 421 -5.09 4.65 7.11
C ASP A 421 -4.33 4.95 8.41
N ALA A 422 -4.59 4.13 9.44
CA ALA A 422 -3.96 4.19 10.75
C ALA A 422 -4.26 5.45 11.59
N ILE A 423 -5.44 5.54 12.21
CA ILE A 423 -5.73 6.61 13.17
C ILE A 423 -5.16 6.25 14.55
N LEU A 424 -4.17 7.01 15.02
CA LEU A 424 -3.54 6.79 16.32
C LEU A 424 -4.47 7.17 17.50
N PRO A 425 -4.60 6.30 18.53
CA PRO A 425 -5.42 6.58 19.71
C PRO A 425 -4.68 7.45 20.75
N SER A 426 -4.18 8.61 20.32
CA SER A 426 -3.34 9.50 21.12
C SER A 426 -4.09 10.69 21.73
N GLY A 427 -5.43 10.74 21.57
CA GLY A 427 -6.26 11.84 22.01
C GLY A 427 -6.38 12.97 20.99
N ARG A 428 -7.06 14.07 21.36
CA ARG A 428 -7.39 15.18 20.47
C ARG A 428 -6.17 16.06 20.17
N SER A 429 -6.05 16.51 18.92
CA SER A 429 -5.01 17.44 18.47
C SER A 429 -5.58 18.82 18.10
N ARG A 430 -4.68 19.83 17.97
CA ARG A 430 -5.00 21.16 17.44
C ARG A 430 -4.71 21.28 15.96
N ASP A 431 -3.95 20.35 15.43
CA ASP A 431 -3.57 20.29 14.02
C ASP A 431 -4.16 19.04 13.34
N VAL A 432 -4.19 19.09 12.02
CA VAL A 432 -4.50 17.96 11.13
C VAL A 432 -3.36 17.89 10.16
N VAL A 433 -2.70 16.74 10.08
CA VAL A 433 -1.62 16.49 9.12
C VAL A 433 -2.24 16.08 7.79
N VAL A 434 -1.88 16.77 6.70
CA VAL A 434 -2.23 16.38 5.34
C VAL A 434 -1.02 15.73 4.70
N VAL A 435 -1.15 14.45 4.39
CA VAL A 435 -0.15 13.70 3.64
C VAL A 435 -0.31 14.06 2.16
N GLY A 436 0.75 14.58 1.54
CA GLY A 436 0.67 15.16 0.20
C GLY A 436 0.05 16.57 0.16
N HIS A 437 0.28 17.37 1.19
CA HIS A 437 -0.23 18.74 1.31
C HIS A 437 0.08 19.58 0.06
N GLY A 438 -0.95 20.26 -0.46
CA GLY A 438 -0.89 21.04 -1.69
C GLY A 438 -1.24 20.21 -2.94
N ALA A 439 -1.87 19.03 -2.77
CA ALA A 439 -2.21 18.15 -3.87
C ALA A 439 -3.54 18.51 -4.57
N SER A 440 -4.62 18.73 -3.82
CA SER A 440 -5.96 18.89 -4.42
C SER A 440 -6.86 19.88 -3.70
N GLU A 441 -7.90 20.35 -4.39
CA GLU A 441 -8.93 21.25 -3.87
C GLU A 441 -9.77 20.63 -2.73
N LEU A 442 -9.63 19.33 -2.44
CA LEU A 442 -10.23 18.70 -1.26
C LEU A 442 -9.66 19.26 0.05
N GLU A 443 -8.44 19.77 0.01
CA GLU A 443 -7.80 20.43 1.16
C GLU A 443 -8.48 21.75 1.56
N ASP A 444 -9.11 22.44 0.62
CA ASP A 444 -9.89 23.65 0.92
C ASP A 444 -11.10 23.29 1.77
N ILE A 445 -11.80 22.19 1.42
CA ILE A 445 -12.95 21.69 2.19
C ILE A 445 -12.51 21.22 3.57
N LEU A 446 -11.36 20.49 3.64
CA LEU A 446 -10.79 20.03 4.91
C LEU A 446 -10.42 21.23 5.80
N THR A 447 -9.79 22.25 5.24
CA THR A 447 -9.37 23.46 5.99
C THR A 447 -10.55 24.17 6.64
N GLU A 448 -11.64 24.32 5.90
CA GLU A 448 -12.87 24.90 6.44
C GLU A 448 -13.47 24.02 7.56
N ALA A 449 -13.55 22.71 7.36
CA ALA A 449 -14.08 21.77 8.34
C ALA A 449 -13.21 21.70 9.62
N ALA A 450 -11.89 21.65 9.47
CA ALA A 450 -10.95 21.67 10.60
C ALA A 450 -11.05 22.95 11.42
N THR A 451 -11.23 24.10 10.76
CA THR A 451 -11.39 25.40 11.45
C THR A 451 -12.63 25.39 12.36
N GLU A 452 -13.71 24.73 12.00
CA GLU A 452 -14.91 24.60 12.85
C GLU A 452 -14.68 23.73 14.10
N GLN A 453 -13.67 22.84 14.04
CA GLN A 453 -13.21 22.05 15.20
C GLN A 453 -12.12 22.79 16.02
N ASP A 454 -11.82 24.06 15.71
CA ASP A 454 -10.70 24.82 16.30
C ASP A 454 -9.34 24.10 16.06
N ARG A 455 -9.17 23.64 14.81
CA ARG A 455 -7.94 22.96 14.32
C ARG A 455 -7.37 23.67 13.09
N TYR A 456 -6.11 23.47 12.83
CA TYR A 456 -5.39 24.01 11.67
C TYR A 456 -4.68 22.91 10.89
N ILE A 457 -4.48 23.10 9.59
CA ILE A 457 -3.82 22.15 8.71
C ILE A 457 -2.31 22.34 8.77
N VAL A 458 -1.58 21.24 8.77
CA VAL A 458 -0.12 21.18 8.62
C VAL A 458 0.25 20.16 7.55
N ALA A 459 1.39 20.39 6.90
CA ALA A 459 1.95 19.41 5.97
C ALA A 459 2.57 18.23 6.73
N ASP A 460 2.69 17.09 6.06
CA ASP A 460 3.50 15.96 6.50
C ASP A 460 4.93 16.47 6.86
N PRO A 461 5.43 16.17 8.07
CA PRO A 461 6.77 16.60 8.49
C PRO A 461 7.91 15.88 7.75
N THR A 462 7.64 14.78 7.05
CA THR A 462 8.62 13.93 6.34
C THR A 462 8.19 13.64 4.89
N PRO A 463 7.92 14.68 4.06
CA PRO A 463 7.37 14.49 2.72
C PRO A 463 8.33 13.75 1.78
N GLU A 464 9.64 13.73 2.09
CA GLU A 464 10.65 12.96 1.37
C GLU A 464 10.49 11.44 1.54
N ALA A 465 9.78 10.98 2.57
CA ALA A 465 9.46 9.57 2.76
C ALA A 465 8.39 9.07 1.78
N GLY A 466 7.65 9.98 1.15
CA GLY A 466 6.67 9.66 0.12
C GLY A 466 5.46 8.87 0.62
N TYR A 467 5.00 9.11 1.85
CA TYR A 467 3.84 8.43 2.42
C TYR A 467 2.58 8.59 1.57
N PHE A 468 2.43 9.73 0.87
CA PHE A 468 1.32 9.93 -0.08
C PHE A 468 1.22 8.84 -1.15
N TYR A 469 2.31 8.15 -1.49
CA TYR A 469 2.34 7.11 -2.52
C TYR A 469 2.39 5.68 -1.94
N ARG A 470 2.07 5.52 -0.63
CA ARG A 470 2.19 4.25 0.08
C ARG A 470 0.89 3.73 0.65
N SER A 471 -0.25 4.38 0.36
CA SER A 471 -1.58 3.94 0.79
C SER A 471 -2.56 3.96 -0.39
N ASP A 472 -3.72 3.38 -0.22
CA ASP A 472 -4.69 2.98 -1.24
C ASP A 472 -5.22 4.10 -2.14
N HIS A 473 -5.25 5.35 -1.64
CA HIS A 473 -5.71 6.50 -2.41
C HIS A 473 -4.91 6.72 -3.70
N ILE A 474 -3.62 6.33 -3.71
CA ILE A 474 -2.76 6.52 -4.90
C ILE A 474 -3.27 5.73 -6.11
N SER A 475 -3.87 4.57 -5.89
CA SER A 475 -4.44 3.77 -6.96
C SER A 475 -5.55 4.50 -7.71
N LEU A 476 -6.37 5.29 -7.01
CA LEU A 476 -7.41 6.13 -7.62
C LEU A 476 -6.82 7.43 -8.18
N ALA A 477 -5.85 8.03 -7.49
CA ALA A 477 -5.15 9.24 -7.95
C ALA A 477 -4.47 9.01 -9.31
N LYS A 478 -3.84 7.86 -9.52
CA LYS A 478 -3.27 7.42 -10.82
C LYS A 478 -4.29 7.37 -11.96
N HIS A 479 -5.56 7.30 -11.63
CA HIS A 479 -6.69 7.39 -12.57
C HIS A 479 -7.38 8.75 -12.55
N GLY A 480 -6.75 9.78 -11.98
CA GLY A 480 -7.19 11.17 -12.02
C GLY A 480 -8.21 11.57 -10.94
N VAL A 481 -8.68 10.66 -10.09
CA VAL A 481 -9.64 10.99 -9.02
C VAL A 481 -8.94 11.77 -7.90
N PRO A 482 -9.38 12.99 -7.55
CA PRO A 482 -8.82 13.69 -6.39
C PRO A 482 -9.10 12.93 -5.11
N MET A 483 -8.03 12.63 -4.36
CA MET A 483 -8.08 11.88 -3.12
C MET A 483 -7.45 12.72 -1.99
N LEU A 484 -8.08 12.70 -0.84
CA LEU A 484 -7.57 13.29 0.39
C LEU A 484 -7.02 12.18 1.29
N TYR A 485 -5.81 12.36 1.78
CA TYR A 485 -5.21 11.54 2.82
C TYR A 485 -4.75 12.46 3.95
N ALA A 486 -5.36 12.33 5.11
CA ALA A 486 -5.08 13.17 6.27
C ALA A 486 -5.23 12.38 7.57
N ASP A 487 -4.45 12.76 8.56
CA ASP A 487 -4.39 12.12 9.87
C ASP A 487 -4.62 13.14 11.00
N GLY A 488 -4.90 12.64 12.20
CA GLY A 488 -4.80 13.43 13.41
C GLY A 488 -3.39 14.03 13.58
N GLY A 489 -3.32 15.25 14.10
CA GLY A 489 -2.07 15.96 14.21
C GLY A 489 -1.20 15.54 15.39
N PHE A 490 -0.04 16.16 15.47
CA PHE A 490 0.92 15.95 16.56
C PHE A 490 0.77 16.97 17.69
N ASP A 491 0.17 18.15 17.47
CA ASP A 491 -0.05 19.14 18.54
C ASP A 491 -1.25 18.73 19.41
N LEU A 492 -1.04 17.69 20.23
CA LEU A 492 -2.09 17.20 21.12
C LEU A 492 -2.60 18.30 22.06
N ARG A 493 -3.91 18.30 22.32
CA ARG A 493 -4.50 19.25 23.28
C ARG A 493 -3.96 19.04 24.70
N GLU A 494 -3.57 17.81 25.02
CA GLU A 494 -2.86 17.43 26.25
C GLU A 494 -1.44 16.98 25.90
N GLY A 495 -0.44 17.69 26.38
CA GLY A 495 0.98 17.38 26.17
C GLY A 495 1.62 18.06 24.98
N GLY A 496 0.87 18.65 24.04
CA GLY A 496 1.38 19.37 22.88
C GLY A 496 2.12 18.49 21.88
N SER A 497 2.91 19.13 21.01
CA SER A 497 3.62 18.45 19.90
C SER A 497 4.66 17.43 20.38
N GLU A 498 5.29 17.65 21.54
CA GLU A 498 6.26 16.71 22.10
C GLU A 498 5.60 15.36 22.43
N ALA A 499 4.41 15.39 23.03
CA ALA A 499 3.68 14.17 23.39
C ALA A 499 3.16 13.43 22.14
N GLY A 500 2.63 14.16 21.15
CA GLY A 500 2.12 13.56 19.93
C GLY A 500 3.24 12.94 19.06
N MET A 501 4.35 13.64 18.92
CA MET A 501 5.52 13.09 18.21
C MET A 501 6.07 11.84 18.91
N ALA A 502 6.14 11.86 20.26
CA ALA A 502 6.58 10.70 21.03
C ALA A 502 5.63 9.51 20.88
N ALA A 503 4.30 9.73 20.85
CA ALA A 503 3.31 8.68 20.61
C ALA A 503 3.45 8.05 19.22
N GLY A 504 3.64 8.88 18.19
CA GLY A 504 3.87 8.39 16.81
C GLY A 504 5.19 7.63 16.66
N GLU A 505 6.26 8.08 17.33
CA GLU A 505 7.55 7.40 17.33
C GLU A 505 7.47 6.06 18.08
N ASP A 506 6.80 6.03 19.24
CA ASP A 506 6.57 4.78 20.00
C ASP A 506 5.79 3.76 19.17
N TYR A 507 4.73 4.19 18.49
CA TYR A 507 3.96 3.30 17.62
C TYR A 507 4.83 2.72 16.51
N ARG A 508 5.53 3.56 15.75
CA ARG A 508 6.41 3.12 14.65
C ARG A 508 7.54 2.20 15.10
N ALA A 509 8.13 2.47 16.26
CA ALA A 509 9.28 1.71 16.75
C ALA A 509 8.91 0.37 17.40
N ASN A 510 7.74 0.26 18.02
CA ASN A 510 7.43 -0.84 18.92
C ASN A 510 6.18 -1.65 18.53
N ARG A 511 5.31 -1.12 17.65
CA ARG A 511 4.01 -1.75 17.34
C ARG A 511 3.76 -1.91 15.85
N TYR A 512 4.04 -0.90 15.04
CA TYR A 512 3.78 -0.89 13.59
C TYR A 512 4.38 -2.13 12.91
N HIS A 513 3.55 -2.89 12.19
CA HIS A 513 3.89 -4.16 11.56
C HIS A 513 4.44 -5.22 12.54
N GLY A 514 4.03 -5.15 13.78
CA GLY A 514 4.41 -6.08 14.84
C GLY A 514 3.21 -6.67 15.58
N PRO A 515 3.36 -7.83 16.26
CA PRO A 515 2.27 -8.43 17.04
C PRO A 515 1.83 -7.56 18.22
N ALA A 516 2.57 -6.50 18.55
CA ALA A 516 2.21 -5.55 19.61
C ALA A 516 1.21 -4.47 19.14
N ASP A 517 0.76 -4.47 17.87
CA ASP A 517 -0.34 -3.62 17.40
C ASP A 517 -1.70 -4.22 17.77
N GLU A 518 -1.96 -4.16 19.06
CA GLU A 518 -3.13 -4.74 19.73
C GLU A 518 -4.13 -3.66 20.17
N TYR A 519 -5.41 -4.00 20.15
CA TYR A 519 -6.44 -3.13 20.73
C TYR A 519 -6.30 -3.05 22.26
N SER A 520 -6.46 -1.83 22.80
CA SER A 520 -6.54 -1.62 24.26
C SER A 520 -7.77 -0.83 24.66
N ALA A 521 -8.44 -1.29 25.70
CA ALA A 521 -9.56 -0.56 26.29
C ALA A 521 -9.12 0.78 26.93
N ASP A 522 -7.83 0.95 27.21
CA ASP A 522 -7.24 2.16 27.80
C ASP A 522 -6.90 3.25 26.76
N TRP A 523 -7.15 3.01 25.48
CA TRP A 523 -6.92 3.99 24.42
C TRP A 523 -7.72 5.28 24.63
N ASP A 524 -7.11 6.43 24.37
CA ASP A 524 -7.83 7.70 24.27
C ASP A 524 -8.44 7.86 22.86
N MET A 525 -9.71 7.48 22.75
CA MET A 525 -10.46 7.51 21.48
C MET A 525 -10.96 8.90 21.11
N SER A 526 -10.77 9.91 21.97
CA SER A 526 -11.36 11.24 21.74
C SER A 526 -10.86 11.91 20.46
N GLY A 527 -9.58 11.69 20.08
CA GLY A 527 -9.02 12.14 18.81
C GLY A 527 -9.61 11.41 17.62
N MET A 528 -9.73 10.09 17.72
CA MET A 528 -10.31 9.26 16.64
C MET A 528 -11.76 9.63 16.33
N VAL A 529 -12.58 9.92 17.36
CA VAL A 529 -13.95 10.44 17.17
C VAL A 529 -13.94 11.81 16.49
N GLU A 530 -13.00 12.70 16.88
CA GLU A 530 -12.84 14.04 16.30
C GLU A 530 -12.43 13.96 14.84
N ASP A 531 -11.47 13.08 14.48
CA ASP A 531 -10.97 12.87 13.11
C ASP A 531 -12.04 12.20 12.23
N THR A 532 -12.71 11.15 12.70
CA THR A 532 -13.81 10.50 11.95
C THR A 532 -14.94 11.48 11.67
N THR A 533 -15.27 12.35 12.65
CA THR A 533 -16.26 13.42 12.47
C THR A 533 -15.79 14.47 11.45
N LEU A 534 -14.50 14.80 11.43
CA LEU A 534 -13.90 15.71 10.44
C LEU A 534 -14.04 15.14 9.03
N PHE A 535 -13.65 13.90 8.83
CA PHE A 535 -13.73 13.22 7.53
C PHE A 535 -15.16 13.06 7.05
N PHE A 536 -16.12 12.74 7.94
CA PHE A 536 -17.55 12.77 7.62
C PHE A 536 -17.98 14.17 7.16
N THR A 537 -17.56 15.24 7.86
CA THR A 537 -17.90 16.62 7.52
C THR A 537 -17.39 17.01 6.13
N VAL A 538 -16.13 16.64 5.80
CA VAL A 538 -15.53 16.90 4.49
C VAL A 538 -16.34 16.22 3.39
N GLY A 539 -16.61 14.92 3.52
CA GLY A 539 -17.36 14.17 2.52
C GLY A 539 -18.82 14.60 2.43
N SER A 540 -19.45 14.97 3.57
CA SER A 540 -20.83 15.49 3.58
C SER A 540 -20.93 16.83 2.82
N ARG A 541 -19.96 17.74 3.00
CA ARG A 541 -19.90 18.99 2.22
C ARG A 541 -19.73 18.72 0.74
N LEU A 542 -18.80 17.83 0.38
CA LEU A 542 -18.60 17.44 -1.02
C LEU A 542 -19.86 16.78 -1.61
N ALA A 543 -20.47 15.85 -0.88
CA ALA A 543 -21.62 15.10 -1.35
C ALA A 543 -22.90 15.95 -1.49
N ASN A 544 -22.99 17.09 -0.78
CA ASN A 544 -24.11 18.03 -0.83
C ASN A 544 -23.81 19.32 -1.63
N SER A 545 -22.66 19.41 -2.32
CA SER A 545 -22.28 20.55 -3.15
C SER A 545 -22.32 20.22 -4.63
N ASP A 546 -22.25 21.26 -5.49
CA ASP A 546 -22.06 21.12 -6.95
C ASP A 546 -20.57 21.04 -7.33
N ALA A 547 -19.66 21.06 -6.35
CA ALA A 547 -18.21 21.06 -6.58
C ALA A 547 -17.75 19.74 -7.20
N TRP A 548 -16.83 19.87 -8.15
CA TRP A 548 -16.02 18.78 -8.70
C TRP A 548 -14.56 19.15 -8.48
N PRO A 549 -13.98 18.81 -7.30
CA PRO A 549 -12.60 19.12 -6.99
C PRO A 549 -11.65 18.60 -8.04
N ASN A 550 -10.54 19.34 -8.22
CA ASN A 550 -9.45 18.97 -9.10
C ASN A 550 -8.14 18.90 -8.30
N TRP A 551 -7.11 18.37 -8.93
CA TRP A 551 -5.74 18.51 -8.48
C TRP A 551 -5.25 19.93 -8.70
N TYR A 552 -4.39 20.47 -7.83
CA TYR A 552 -3.82 21.80 -8.03
C TYR A 552 -2.92 21.83 -9.27
N GLU A 553 -2.67 23.03 -9.80
CA GLU A 553 -1.82 23.23 -10.97
C GLU A 553 -0.39 22.72 -10.70
N GLY A 554 0.15 21.92 -11.62
CA GLY A 554 1.47 21.28 -11.48
C GLY A 554 1.46 19.91 -10.81
N ASN A 555 0.30 19.42 -10.33
CA ASN A 555 0.18 18.05 -9.85
C ASN A 555 0.14 17.06 -11.03
N GLU A 556 0.86 15.94 -10.91
CA GLU A 556 1.05 14.92 -11.94
C GLU A 556 -0.25 14.23 -12.41
N PHE A 557 -1.31 14.24 -11.58
CA PHE A 557 -2.59 13.59 -11.89
C PHE A 557 -3.61 14.55 -12.51
N ARG A 558 -3.33 15.86 -12.53
CA ARG A 558 -4.28 16.88 -12.99
C ARG A 558 -4.70 16.68 -14.44
N ALA A 559 -3.76 16.43 -15.33
CA ALA A 559 -4.05 16.27 -16.76
C ALA A 559 -5.05 15.13 -17.04
N LEU A 560 -4.98 14.04 -16.26
CA LEU A 560 -5.94 12.93 -16.35
C LEU A 560 -7.34 13.37 -15.90
N ARG A 561 -7.41 14.11 -14.80
CA ARG A 561 -8.71 14.64 -14.31
C ARG A 561 -9.33 15.60 -15.28
N ASP A 562 -8.55 16.54 -15.84
CA ASP A 562 -9.01 17.50 -16.84
C ASP A 562 -9.57 16.79 -18.08
N ALA A 563 -8.90 15.74 -18.56
CA ALA A 563 -9.37 14.93 -19.67
C ALA A 563 -10.69 14.20 -19.37
N GLN A 564 -10.85 13.64 -18.15
CA GLN A 564 -12.08 12.98 -17.70
C GLN A 564 -13.26 13.94 -17.64
N MET A 565 -13.02 15.15 -17.15
CA MET A 565 -14.06 16.16 -16.96
C MET A 565 -14.33 17.00 -18.22
N GLY A 566 -13.55 16.80 -19.31
CA GLY A 566 -13.68 17.56 -20.55
C GLY A 566 -13.36 19.04 -20.39
N THR A 567 -12.45 19.38 -19.51
CA THR A 567 -12.02 20.74 -19.16
C THR A 567 -10.63 21.03 -19.75
N GLU A 568 -10.40 20.79 -21.08
CA GLU A 568 -9.16 21.14 -21.78
C GLU A 568 -8.98 22.67 -21.94
#